data_10f8839c6a21ce341d3a70fdf7a4a6bb
#
_entry.id   10f8839c6a21ce341d3a70fdf7a4a6bb
#
_cell.length_a   1.000
_cell.length_b   1.000
_cell.length_c   1.000
_cell.angle_alpha   90.00
_cell.angle_beta   90.00
_cell.angle_gamma   90.00
#
_symmetry.space_group_name_H-M   'P 1'
#
loop_
_entity.id
_entity.type
_entity.pdbx_description
1 polymer ?
#
loop_
_entity_poly.entity_id
_entity_poly.type
_entity_poly.pdbx_seq_one_letter_code
_entity_poly.pdbx_strand_id
1 'polypeptide(L)'
;MPPRRQPEWDSLLAAAAKLQRIVPDAVLVGGTAAAMHAGHRISYDDDHVVRGLKARFDSVLQDLEDTDHWITARVQRPVQVLGSLDGVDTGIRNLIRRRPLEIEVIETSAGPIRVPTLDEIARIKAWLVLKRNATRDFLDLVALADRLGARAAEVLVELDAWYADQLGPGGERIATQLAKQLAEPRPYDLSMVDLPRYRQLEARWRDWLAVSDACRALAVAMLDRLVGEGP
;
A
#
# COMPACT_ATOMS: atom_id res chain seq x y z
N MET A 1 6.42 -20.30 -20.99
CA MET A 1 5.28 -19.35 -21.01
C MET A 1 5.76 -18.05 -21.65
N PRO A 2 5.02 -17.43 -22.58
CA PRO A 2 5.38 -16.10 -23.04
C PRO A 2 5.34 -15.12 -21.86
N PRO A 3 6.21 -14.11 -21.83
CA PRO A 3 6.17 -13.10 -20.76
C PRO A 3 4.79 -12.46 -20.76
N ARG A 4 4.12 -12.42 -19.58
CA ARG A 4 2.85 -11.73 -19.43
C ARG A 4 3.06 -10.27 -19.84
N ARG A 5 2.22 -9.77 -20.75
CA ARG A 5 2.22 -8.37 -21.14
C ARG A 5 1.92 -7.53 -19.90
N GLN A 6 2.77 -6.60 -19.56
CA GLN A 6 2.57 -5.74 -18.39
C GLN A 6 1.37 -4.81 -18.66
N PRO A 7 0.40 -4.69 -17.73
CA PRO A 7 -0.76 -3.85 -17.94
C PRO A 7 -0.37 -2.37 -18.08
N GLU A 8 -1.02 -1.65 -18.98
CA GLU A 8 -0.91 -0.20 -19.09
C GLU A 8 -1.60 0.46 -17.87
N TRP A 9 -1.26 1.70 -17.56
CA TRP A 9 -1.86 2.43 -16.44
C TRP A 9 -3.39 2.49 -16.53
N ASP A 10 -3.93 2.79 -17.72
CA ASP A 10 -5.36 2.84 -17.93
C ASP A 10 -6.05 1.49 -17.74
N SER A 11 -5.36 0.39 -18.06
CA SER A 11 -5.89 -0.96 -17.81
C SER A 11 -5.96 -1.29 -16.31
N LEU A 12 -4.97 -0.84 -15.52
CA LEU A 12 -5.01 -0.95 -14.06
C LEU A 12 -6.21 -0.19 -13.50
N LEU A 13 -6.37 1.08 -13.88
CA LEU A 13 -7.50 1.89 -13.41
C LEU A 13 -8.85 1.30 -13.83
N ALA A 14 -8.96 0.75 -15.04
CA ALA A 14 -10.18 0.11 -15.52
C ALA A 14 -10.53 -1.14 -14.71
N ALA A 15 -9.53 -1.99 -14.42
CA ALA A 15 -9.71 -3.19 -13.60
C ALA A 15 -10.11 -2.82 -12.16
N ALA A 16 -9.45 -1.82 -11.56
CA ALA A 16 -9.77 -1.34 -10.23
C ALA A 16 -11.20 -0.78 -10.14
N ALA A 17 -11.62 0.07 -11.09
CA ALA A 17 -12.97 0.62 -11.14
C ALA A 17 -14.02 -0.49 -11.37
N LYS A 18 -13.73 -1.49 -12.22
CA LYS A 18 -14.61 -2.65 -12.46
C LYS A 18 -14.74 -3.50 -11.19
N LEU A 19 -13.64 -3.81 -10.50
CA LEU A 19 -13.67 -4.57 -9.26
C LEU A 19 -14.49 -3.85 -8.18
N GLN A 20 -14.38 -2.53 -8.07
CA GLN A 20 -15.18 -1.75 -7.11
C GLN A 20 -16.66 -1.62 -7.48
N ARG A 21 -17.07 -1.92 -8.72
CA ARG A 21 -18.49 -2.10 -9.08
C ARG A 21 -19.02 -3.46 -8.61
N ILE A 22 -18.18 -4.50 -8.65
CA ILE A 22 -18.53 -5.86 -8.19
C ILE A 22 -18.59 -5.89 -6.66
N VAL A 23 -17.60 -5.29 -6.00
CA VAL A 23 -17.48 -5.22 -4.54
C VAL A 23 -17.45 -3.75 -4.12
N PRO A 24 -18.62 -3.12 -3.89
CA PRO A 24 -18.76 -1.67 -3.77
C PRO A 24 -18.01 -1.02 -2.61
N ASP A 25 -17.64 -1.73 -1.56
CA ASP A 25 -16.87 -1.25 -0.41
C ASP A 25 -15.37 -1.65 -0.46
N ALA A 26 -14.94 -2.25 -1.57
CA ALA A 26 -13.52 -2.47 -1.80
C ALA A 26 -12.79 -1.13 -1.95
N VAL A 27 -11.61 -1.03 -1.34
CA VAL A 27 -10.73 0.15 -1.41
C VAL A 27 -9.43 -0.29 -2.06
N LEU A 28 -9.06 0.35 -3.17
CA LEU A 28 -7.79 0.11 -3.83
C LEU A 28 -6.65 0.57 -2.93
N VAL A 29 -5.68 -0.30 -2.69
CA VAL A 29 -4.49 -0.05 -1.87
C VAL A 29 -3.22 -0.41 -2.65
N GLY A 30 -2.14 -0.72 -1.96
CA GLY A 30 -0.93 -1.25 -2.59
C GLY A 30 -0.13 -0.23 -3.38
N GLY A 31 0.58 -0.71 -4.41
CA GLY A 31 1.44 0.11 -5.26
C GLY A 31 0.67 1.06 -6.15
N THR A 32 -0.47 0.63 -6.68
CA THR A 32 -1.31 1.43 -7.57
C THR A 32 -1.91 2.63 -6.83
N ALA A 33 -2.47 2.46 -5.62
CA ALA A 33 -2.95 3.57 -4.82
C ALA A 33 -1.82 4.53 -4.42
N ALA A 34 -0.65 4.03 -4.03
CA ALA A 34 0.52 4.88 -3.75
C ALA A 34 0.93 5.69 -4.99
N ALA A 35 0.90 5.08 -6.18
CA ALA A 35 1.21 5.74 -7.44
C ALA A 35 0.17 6.82 -7.82
N MET A 36 -1.11 6.61 -7.53
CA MET A 36 -2.16 7.63 -7.76
C MET A 36 -1.88 8.93 -6.99
N HIS A 37 -1.34 8.82 -5.77
CA HIS A 37 -0.97 10.00 -4.96
C HIS A 37 0.40 10.57 -5.29
N ALA A 38 1.42 9.72 -5.42
CA ALA A 38 2.80 10.18 -5.53
C ALA A 38 3.30 10.31 -6.98
N GLY A 39 2.74 9.56 -7.93
CA GLY A 39 3.17 9.57 -9.32
C GLY A 39 4.58 9.03 -9.55
N HIS A 40 5.18 8.40 -8.56
CA HIS A 40 6.61 8.06 -8.54
C HIS A 40 6.98 6.83 -9.37
N ARG A 41 6.03 5.93 -9.65
CA ARG A 41 6.20 4.71 -10.47
C ARG A 41 4.85 4.15 -10.93
N ILE A 42 4.87 3.17 -11.82
CA ILE A 42 3.67 2.38 -12.16
C ILE A 42 3.75 1.01 -11.45
N SER A 43 2.66 0.58 -10.82
CA SER A 43 2.50 -0.76 -10.26
C SER A 43 2.24 -1.80 -11.35
N TYR A 44 2.26 -3.09 -10.98
CA TYR A 44 1.96 -4.22 -11.88
C TYR A 44 0.61 -4.85 -11.57
N ASP A 45 0.05 -4.58 -10.41
CA ASP A 45 -1.11 -5.22 -9.83
C ASP A 45 -2.01 -4.22 -9.10
N ASP A 46 -3.25 -4.62 -8.86
CA ASP A 46 -4.22 -3.90 -8.07
C ASP A 46 -4.60 -4.71 -6.84
N ASP A 47 -4.20 -4.25 -5.67
CA ASP A 47 -4.61 -4.83 -4.39
C ASP A 47 -5.79 -4.06 -3.81
N HIS A 48 -6.82 -4.76 -3.34
CA HIS A 48 -7.96 -4.16 -2.64
C HIS A 48 -8.09 -4.71 -1.23
N VAL A 49 -8.61 -3.89 -0.32
CA VAL A 49 -9.02 -4.33 1.01
C VAL A 49 -10.49 -4.06 1.23
N VAL A 50 -11.10 -4.97 1.99
CA VAL A 50 -12.51 -4.91 2.38
C VAL A 50 -12.60 -5.10 3.89
N ARG A 51 -13.38 -4.24 4.55
CA ARG A 51 -13.68 -4.40 5.96
C ARG A 51 -14.75 -5.48 6.15
N GLY A 52 -14.49 -6.43 7.06
CA GLY A 52 -15.45 -7.49 7.36
C GLY A 52 -15.63 -8.54 6.25
N LEU A 53 -14.65 -8.68 5.35
CA LEU A 53 -14.64 -9.71 4.32
C LEU A 53 -14.95 -11.10 4.87
N LYS A 54 -14.44 -11.41 6.07
CA LYS A 54 -14.61 -12.73 6.70
C LYS A 54 -16.08 -13.16 6.84
N ALA A 55 -16.98 -12.21 7.11
CA ALA A 55 -18.40 -12.49 7.32
C ALA A 55 -19.18 -12.76 6.03
N ARG A 56 -18.64 -12.34 4.88
CA ARG A 56 -19.30 -12.46 3.56
C ARG A 56 -18.35 -13.00 2.48
N PHE A 57 -17.34 -13.74 2.92
CA PHE A 57 -16.28 -14.22 2.05
C PHE A 57 -16.80 -15.00 0.84
N ASP A 58 -17.74 -15.93 1.08
CA ASP A 58 -18.26 -16.80 0.03
C ASP A 58 -19.13 -16.04 -0.97
N SER A 59 -19.91 -15.05 -0.54
CA SER A 59 -20.67 -14.20 -1.47
C SER A 59 -19.74 -13.35 -2.32
N VAL A 60 -18.69 -12.74 -1.74
CA VAL A 60 -17.71 -11.96 -2.50
C VAL A 60 -16.94 -12.84 -3.51
N LEU A 61 -16.56 -14.06 -3.11
CA LEU A 61 -15.94 -15.00 -4.04
C LEU A 61 -16.87 -15.35 -5.20
N GLN A 62 -18.13 -15.63 -4.91
CA GLN A 62 -19.15 -15.94 -5.93
C GLN A 62 -19.35 -14.76 -6.89
N ASP A 63 -19.52 -13.53 -6.37
CA ASP A 63 -19.68 -12.32 -7.18
C ASP A 63 -18.49 -12.11 -8.14
N LEU A 64 -17.27 -12.43 -7.69
CA LEU A 64 -16.08 -12.37 -8.54
C LEU A 64 -16.10 -13.48 -9.59
N GLU A 65 -16.39 -14.74 -9.21
CA GLU A 65 -16.41 -15.88 -10.12
C GLU A 65 -17.52 -15.80 -11.16
N ASP A 66 -18.63 -15.15 -10.86
CA ASP A 66 -19.72 -14.87 -11.78
C ASP A 66 -19.41 -13.70 -12.73
N THR A 67 -18.31 -12.99 -12.52
CA THR A 67 -17.92 -11.83 -13.34
C THR A 67 -17.13 -12.28 -14.58
N ASP A 68 -17.56 -11.78 -15.74
CA ASP A 68 -16.86 -12.01 -17.00
C ASP A 68 -15.38 -11.56 -16.92
N HIS A 69 -14.50 -12.42 -17.45
CA HIS A 69 -13.05 -12.19 -17.49
C HIS A 69 -12.34 -12.19 -16.11
N TRP A 70 -13.02 -12.63 -15.05
CA TRP A 70 -12.36 -12.99 -13.79
C TRP A 70 -11.76 -14.40 -13.89
N ILE A 71 -10.54 -14.55 -13.40
CA ILE A 71 -9.85 -15.84 -13.27
C ILE A 71 -9.29 -15.95 -11.86
N THR A 72 -9.84 -16.82 -11.03
CA THR A 72 -9.34 -17.09 -9.69
C THR A 72 -7.98 -17.78 -9.75
N ALA A 73 -6.97 -17.19 -9.10
CA ALA A 73 -5.62 -17.77 -9.00
C ALA A 73 -5.37 -18.43 -7.63
N ARG A 74 -5.87 -17.84 -6.55
CA ARG A 74 -5.67 -18.33 -5.18
C ARG A 74 -6.77 -17.89 -4.26
N VAL A 75 -7.27 -18.79 -3.44
CA VAL A 75 -8.24 -18.53 -2.38
C VAL A 75 -7.61 -18.91 -1.04
N GLN A 76 -7.60 -17.98 -0.08
CA GLN A 76 -7.24 -18.23 1.31
C GLN A 76 -8.41 -17.81 2.21
N ARG A 77 -9.28 -18.77 2.50
CA ARG A 77 -10.47 -18.52 3.34
C ARG A 77 -10.09 -18.20 4.78
N PRO A 78 -10.80 -17.31 5.42
CA PRO A 78 -11.79 -16.35 4.91
C PRO A 78 -11.16 -14.95 4.67
N VAL A 79 -9.91 -14.85 4.30
CA VAL A 79 -9.14 -13.58 4.38
C VAL A 79 -8.68 -13.02 3.04
N GLN A 80 -8.66 -13.83 1.97
CA GLN A 80 -8.07 -13.39 0.71
C GLN A 80 -8.60 -14.16 -0.50
N VAL A 81 -8.87 -13.42 -1.58
CA VAL A 81 -9.07 -13.94 -2.94
C VAL A 81 -8.11 -13.20 -3.86
N LEU A 82 -7.28 -13.94 -4.61
CA LEU A 82 -6.40 -13.40 -5.64
C LEU A 82 -6.81 -13.98 -6.99
N GLY A 83 -6.71 -13.17 -8.02
CA GLY A 83 -7.04 -13.55 -9.38
C GLY A 83 -6.56 -12.52 -10.38
N SER A 84 -7.14 -12.57 -11.57
CA SER A 84 -6.99 -11.52 -12.57
C SER A 84 -8.35 -11.09 -13.10
N LEU A 85 -8.50 -9.81 -13.39
CA LEU A 85 -9.69 -9.22 -13.99
C LEU A 85 -9.27 -8.50 -15.28
N ASP A 86 -9.85 -8.88 -16.41
CA ASP A 86 -9.46 -8.36 -17.73
C ASP A 86 -7.94 -8.44 -18.01
N GLY A 87 -7.28 -9.47 -17.46
CA GLY A 87 -5.83 -9.70 -17.61
C GLY A 87 -4.93 -8.91 -16.66
N VAL A 88 -5.50 -8.11 -15.75
CA VAL A 88 -4.78 -7.42 -14.67
C VAL A 88 -4.79 -8.29 -13.42
N ASP A 89 -3.61 -8.56 -12.86
CA ASP A 89 -3.51 -9.26 -11.58
C ASP A 89 -4.08 -8.38 -10.47
N THR A 90 -5.05 -8.91 -9.73
CA THR A 90 -5.79 -8.17 -8.70
C THR A 90 -6.25 -9.09 -7.58
N GLY A 91 -6.74 -8.52 -6.50
CA GLY A 91 -7.29 -9.32 -5.42
C GLY A 91 -7.92 -8.51 -4.32
N ILE A 92 -8.63 -9.23 -3.46
CA ILE A 92 -9.31 -8.69 -2.29
C ILE A 92 -8.75 -9.34 -1.03
N ARG A 93 -8.45 -8.52 -0.02
CA ARG A 93 -7.99 -8.96 1.30
C ARG A 93 -8.86 -8.39 2.39
N ASN A 94 -9.01 -9.13 3.49
CA ASN A 94 -9.65 -8.58 4.69
C ASN A 94 -8.76 -7.49 5.30
N LEU A 95 -9.36 -6.34 5.65
CA LEU A 95 -8.65 -5.31 6.41
C LEU A 95 -8.19 -5.90 7.76
N ILE A 96 -6.89 -5.77 8.06
CA ILE A 96 -6.28 -6.41 9.24
C ILE A 96 -6.56 -5.68 10.56
N ARG A 97 -6.69 -4.36 10.53
CA ARG A 97 -6.94 -3.53 11.71
C ARG A 97 -8.42 -3.25 11.90
N ARG A 98 -8.82 -2.92 13.13
CA ARG A 98 -10.21 -2.59 13.47
C ARG A 98 -10.61 -1.19 13.02
N ARG A 99 -9.69 -0.22 13.16
CA ARG A 99 -9.94 1.16 12.75
C ARG A 99 -10.16 1.20 11.22
N PRO A 100 -11.24 1.83 10.75
CA PRO A 100 -11.51 1.97 9.31
C PRO A 100 -10.40 2.74 8.60
N LEU A 101 -10.32 2.59 7.27
CA LEU A 101 -9.48 3.42 6.43
C LEU A 101 -10.10 4.83 6.31
N GLU A 102 -9.25 5.85 6.26
CA GLU A 102 -9.63 7.15 5.72
C GLU A 102 -9.57 7.05 4.20
N ILE A 103 -10.71 7.23 3.54
CA ILE A 103 -10.85 7.03 2.11
C ILE A 103 -11.28 8.31 1.41
N GLU A 104 -10.87 8.43 0.17
CA GLU A 104 -11.35 9.43 -0.78
C GLU A 104 -11.71 8.77 -2.11
N VAL A 105 -12.38 9.50 -2.96
CA VAL A 105 -12.74 9.08 -4.33
C VAL A 105 -11.93 9.91 -5.30
N ILE A 106 -11.16 9.25 -6.15
CA ILE A 106 -10.41 9.91 -7.22
C ILE A 106 -11.15 9.64 -8.55
N GLU A 107 -11.51 10.71 -9.25
CA GLU A 107 -12.07 10.62 -10.59
C GLU A 107 -10.97 10.25 -11.60
N THR A 108 -11.22 9.22 -12.39
CA THR A 108 -10.28 8.73 -13.41
C THR A 108 -10.97 8.56 -14.76
N SER A 109 -10.19 8.30 -15.80
CA SER A 109 -10.71 7.96 -17.14
C SER A 109 -11.63 6.72 -17.14
N ALA A 110 -11.45 5.82 -16.14
CA ALA A 110 -12.25 4.61 -15.98
C ALA A 110 -13.47 4.79 -15.06
N GLY A 111 -13.64 5.99 -14.48
CA GLY A 111 -14.65 6.35 -13.49
C GLY A 111 -14.07 6.55 -12.10
N PRO A 112 -14.94 6.76 -11.08
CA PRO A 112 -14.52 6.99 -9.71
C PRO A 112 -13.87 5.74 -9.10
N ILE A 113 -12.76 5.92 -8.40
CA ILE A 113 -12.04 4.87 -7.66
C ILE A 113 -11.87 5.30 -6.21
N ARG A 114 -12.30 4.44 -5.28
CA ARG A 114 -12.05 4.62 -3.84
C ARG A 114 -10.63 4.19 -3.52
N VAL A 115 -9.89 5.11 -2.90
CA VAL A 115 -8.51 4.91 -2.44
C VAL A 115 -8.38 5.42 -1.00
N PRO A 116 -7.35 5.02 -0.25
CA PRO A 116 -6.99 5.70 0.99
C PRO A 116 -6.61 7.16 0.70
N THR A 117 -6.87 8.08 1.63
CA THR A 117 -6.28 9.43 1.57
C THR A 117 -4.75 9.37 1.54
N LEU A 118 -4.10 10.46 1.16
CA LEU A 118 -2.62 10.53 1.14
C LEU A 118 -2.01 10.17 2.51
N ASP A 119 -2.59 10.69 3.60
CA ASP A 119 -2.16 10.38 4.97
C ASP A 119 -2.32 8.87 5.27
N GLU A 120 -3.45 8.32 4.88
CA GLU A 120 -3.78 6.92 5.13
C GLU A 120 -2.91 5.95 4.33
N ILE A 121 -2.64 6.21 3.05
CA ILE A 121 -1.77 5.32 2.27
C ILE A 121 -0.33 5.39 2.76
N ALA A 122 0.14 6.53 3.27
CA ALA A 122 1.44 6.66 3.92
C ALA A 122 1.51 5.80 5.19
N ARG A 123 0.46 5.81 6.04
CA ARG A 123 0.37 4.92 7.23
C ARG A 123 0.36 3.43 6.83
N ILE A 124 -0.36 3.07 5.77
CA ILE A 124 -0.37 1.69 5.25
C ILE A 124 1.03 1.28 4.80
N LYS A 125 1.74 2.13 4.03
CA LYS A 125 3.09 1.81 3.55
C LYS A 125 4.11 1.75 4.70
N ALA A 126 3.99 2.63 5.68
CA ALA A 126 4.79 2.58 6.90
C ALA A 126 4.61 1.26 7.68
N TRP A 127 3.36 0.80 7.82
CA TRP A 127 3.07 -0.50 8.42
C TRP A 127 3.66 -1.65 7.60
N LEU A 128 3.64 -1.58 6.27
CA LEU A 128 4.21 -2.61 5.40
C LEU A 128 5.74 -2.62 5.44
N VAL A 129 6.40 -1.47 5.61
CA VAL A 129 7.85 -1.40 5.91
C VAL A 129 8.18 -2.27 7.12
N LEU A 130 7.43 -2.12 8.22
CA LEU A 130 7.63 -2.92 9.42
C LEU A 130 7.33 -4.42 9.23
N LYS A 131 6.29 -4.75 8.48
CA LYS A 131 5.81 -6.15 8.38
C LYS A 131 6.46 -6.94 7.27
N ARG A 132 6.83 -6.30 6.17
CA ARG A 132 7.39 -6.96 4.99
C ARG A 132 8.86 -6.67 4.80
N ASN A 133 9.33 -5.51 5.23
CA ASN A 133 10.70 -5.03 5.02
C ASN A 133 11.15 -5.13 3.55
N ALA A 134 10.26 -4.89 2.58
CA ALA A 134 10.54 -5.02 1.15
C ALA A 134 10.93 -3.67 0.55
N THR A 135 11.90 -3.64 -0.36
CA THR A 135 12.42 -2.44 -1.05
C THR A 135 11.31 -1.55 -1.59
N ARG A 136 10.28 -2.15 -2.21
CA ARG A 136 9.14 -1.41 -2.77
C ARG A 136 8.33 -0.62 -1.73
N ASP A 137 8.22 -1.13 -0.48
CA ASP A 137 7.44 -0.45 0.54
C ASP A 137 8.20 0.76 1.10
N PHE A 138 9.53 0.72 1.20
CA PHE A 138 10.36 1.90 1.48
C PHE A 138 10.25 2.94 0.37
N LEU A 139 10.36 2.50 -0.89
CA LEU A 139 10.26 3.38 -2.06
C LEU A 139 8.92 4.12 -2.09
N ASP A 140 7.81 3.39 -1.93
CA ASP A 140 6.47 3.97 -1.88
C ASP A 140 6.32 4.93 -0.69
N LEU A 141 6.86 4.57 0.49
CA LEU A 141 6.78 5.41 1.69
C LEU A 141 7.52 6.73 1.52
N VAL A 142 8.77 6.73 1.03
CA VAL A 142 9.52 7.98 0.85
C VAL A 142 8.90 8.88 -0.21
N ALA A 143 8.34 8.31 -1.27
CA ALA A 143 7.63 9.08 -2.29
C ALA A 143 6.34 9.73 -1.75
N LEU A 144 5.59 9.02 -0.92
CA LEU A 144 4.41 9.57 -0.23
C LEU A 144 4.79 10.62 0.82
N ALA A 145 5.87 10.38 1.59
CA ALA A 145 6.39 11.34 2.57
C ALA A 145 6.84 12.64 1.90
N ASP A 146 7.44 12.56 0.72
CA ASP A 146 7.79 13.73 -0.08
C ASP A 146 6.55 14.56 -0.48
N ARG A 147 5.44 13.89 -0.83
CA ARG A 147 4.15 14.56 -1.09
C ARG A 147 3.52 15.19 0.15
N LEU A 148 3.67 14.56 1.31
CA LEU A 148 3.21 15.09 2.59
C LEU A 148 4.06 16.29 3.08
N GLY A 149 5.33 16.37 2.65
CA GLY A 149 6.25 17.41 3.07
C GLY A 149 6.46 17.44 4.59
N ALA A 150 6.36 18.62 5.18
CA ALA A 150 6.55 18.79 6.63
C ALA A 150 5.57 18.00 7.52
N ARG A 151 4.42 17.57 6.97
CA ARG A 151 3.42 16.78 7.68
C ARG A 151 3.77 15.28 7.77
N ALA A 152 4.75 14.80 7.00
CA ALA A 152 5.04 13.37 6.93
C ALA A 152 5.32 12.74 8.30
N ALA A 153 6.19 13.38 9.10
CA ALA A 153 6.52 12.87 10.42
C ALA A 153 5.31 12.89 11.37
N GLU A 154 4.45 13.92 11.30
CA GLU A 154 3.21 14.05 12.09
C GLU A 154 2.26 12.87 11.79
N VAL A 155 1.99 12.61 10.51
CA VAL A 155 1.13 11.50 10.08
C VAL A 155 1.67 10.14 10.55
N LEU A 156 2.99 9.96 10.57
CA LEU A 156 3.62 8.67 10.90
C LEU A 156 3.78 8.42 12.40
N VAL A 157 3.91 9.46 13.24
CA VAL A 157 3.95 9.26 14.69
C VAL A 157 2.60 8.82 15.27
N GLU A 158 1.49 9.07 14.54
CA GLU A 158 0.16 8.60 14.91
C GLU A 158 -0.08 7.09 14.73
N LEU A 159 0.87 6.34 14.13
CA LEU A 159 0.69 4.91 13.84
C LEU A 159 0.24 4.08 15.03
N ASP A 160 0.66 4.43 16.25
CA ASP A 160 0.24 3.73 17.46
C ASP A 160 -1.28 3.77 17.65
N ALA A 161 -1.91 4.93 17.38
CA ALA A 161 -3.37 5.09 17.47
C ALA A 161 -4.11 4.35 16.34
N TRP A 162 -3.49 4.28 15.14
CA TRP A 162 -4.10 3.65 13.96
C TRP A 162 -4.01 2.12 13.99
N TYR A 163 -2.97 1.57 14.58
CA TYR A 163 -2.70 0.14 14.64
C TYR A 163 -2.67 -0.38 16.09
N ALA A 164 -3.37 0.29 17.01
CA ALA A 164 -3.43 -0.07 18.43
C ALA A 164 -3.81 -1.55 18.67
N ASP A 165 -4.71 -2.08 17.85
CA ASP A 165 -5.14 -3.48 17.90
C ASP A 165 -4.12 -4.49 17.35
N GLN A 166 -3.02 -3.99 16.79
CA GLN A 166 -1.90 -4.79 16.30
C GLN A 166 -0.68 -4.78 17.25
N LEU A 167 -0.73 -3.96 18.32
CA LEU A 167 0.26 -3.94 19.39
C LEU A 167 -0.05 -5.06 20.38
N GLY A 168 0.97 -5.90 20.66
CA GLY A 168 0.90 -6.83 21.78
C GLY A 168 1.05 -6.11 23.14
N PRO A 169 0.61 -6.73 24.25
CA PRO A 169 0.83 -6.17 25.58
C PRO A 169 2.31 -5.90 25.85
N GLY A 170 2.66 -4.68 26.25
CA GLY A 170 4.04 -4.26 26.54
C GLY A 170 4.94 -4.13 25.31
N GLY A 171 4.39 -4.16 24.11
CA GLY A 171 5.13 -3.96 22.86
C GLY A 171 5.66 -2.53 22.71
N GLU A 172 6.82 -2.39 22.06
CA GLU A 172 7.36 -1.07 21.70
C GLU A 172 6.39 -0.34 20.77
N ARG A 173 6.27 0.98 20.93
CA ARG A 173 5.45 1.86 20.05
C ARG A 173 5.79 1.62 18.58
N ILE A 174 4.77 1.49 17.72
CA ILE A 174 4.93 1.23 16.28
C ILE A 174 5.70 2.36 15.62
N ALA A 175 5.41 3.61 16.01
CA ALA A 175 6.12 4.79 15.50
C ALA A 175 7.62 4.73 15.83
N THR A 176 7.99 4.27 17.05
CA THR A 176 9.39 4.09 17.44
C THR A 176 10.07 2.97 16.64
N GLN A 177 9.39 1.83 16.45
CA GLN A 177 9.90 0.74 15.62
C GLN A 177 10.15 1.22 14.18
N LEU A 178 9.20 1.98 13.61
CA LEU A 178 9.34 2.55 12.28
C LEU A 178 10.53 3.51 12.18
N ALA A 179 10.67 4.44 13.13
CA ALA A 179 11.79 5.38 13.14
C ALA A 179 13.15 4.65 13.17
N LYS A 180 13.28 3.61 14.00
CA LYS A 180 14.50 2.76 14.04
C LYS A 180 14.76 2.09 12.68
N GLN A 181 13.73 1.52 12.04
CA GLN A 181 13.88 0.82 10.77
C GLN A 181 14.22 1.79 9.63
N LEU A 182 13.66 3.02 9.65
CA LEU A 182 13.99 4.06 8.69
C LEU A 182 15.38 4.67 8.90
N ALA A 183 15.89 4.70 10.15
CA ALA A 183 17.26 5.15 10.43
C ALA A 183 18.32 4.22 9.81
N GLU A 184 18.04 2.91 9.73
CA GLU A 184 18.89 1.92 9.07
C GLU A 184 18.08 1.06 8.09
N PRO A 185 17.68 1.60 6.93
CA PRO A 185 16.84 0.88 5.99
C PRO A 185 17.61 -0.26 5.32
N ARG A 186 17.22 -1.50 5.67
CA ARG A 186 17.84 -2.74 5.16
C ARG A 186 16.76 -3.69 4.65
N PRO A 187 16.15 -3.41 3.47
CA PRO A 187 15.14 -4.33 2.92
C PRO A 187 15.75 -5.69 2.62
N TYR A 188 14.98 -6.74 2.86
CA TYR A 188 15.45 -8.12 2.70
C TYR A 188 15.75 -8.49 1.24
N ASP A 189 15.10 -7.82 0.30
CA ASP A 189 15.16 -8.10 -1.13
C ASP A 189 16.03 -7.10 -1.92
N LEU A 190 16.73 -6.19 -1.24
CA LEU A 190 17.50 -5.12 -1.91
C LEU A 190 18.51 -5.65 -2.94
N SER A 191 19.20 -6.74 -2.60
CA SER A 191 20.20 -7.34 -3.51
C SER A 191 19.57 -8.05 -4.73
N MET A 192 18.27 -8.30 -4.71
CA MET A 192 17.52 -8.96 -5.78
C MET A 192 16.75 -7.98 -6.66
N VAL A 193 16.69 -6.70 -6.24
CA VAL A 193 15.91 -5.66 -6.90
C VAL A 193 16.82 -4.74 -7.72
N ASP A 194 16.44 -4.50 -8.96
CA ASP A 194 17.06 -3.51 -9.83
C ASP A 194 16.12 -2.29 -9.92
N LEU A 195 16.36 -1.26 -9.08
CA LEU A 195 15.51 -0.06 -9.01
C LEU A 195 15.30 0.62 -10.37
N PRO A 196 16.34 0.81 -11.23
CA PRO A 196 16.14 1.36 -12.57
C PRO A 196 15.13 0.62 -13.45
N ARG A 197 14.84 -0.65 -13.16
CA ARG A 197 13.84 -1.46 -13.91
C ARG A 197 12.42 -1.31 -13.43
N TYR A 198 12.17 -0.60 -12.30
CA TYR A 198 10.79 -0.27 -11.93
C TYR A 198 10.17 0.63 -12.99
N ARG A 199 8.91 0.30 -13.36
CA ARG A 199 8.20 1.02 -14.43
C ARG A 199 8.02 2.49 -14.07
N GLN A 200 8.53 3.37 -14.95
CA GLN A 200 8.42 4.82 -14.83
C GLN A 200 8.86 5.37 -13.47
N LEU A 201 9.81 4.69 -12.81
CA LEU A 201 10.35 5.19 -11.55
C LEU A 201 11.00 6.56 -11.77
N GLU A 202 10.63 7.54 -10.96
CA GLU A 202 11.26 8.85 -10.94
C GLU A 202 12.79 8.74 -10.80
N ALA A 203 13.52 9.56 -11.54
CA ALA A 203 14.98 9.47 -11.63
C ALA A 203 15.66 9.52 -10.25
N ARG A 204 15.15 10.36 -9.34
CA ARG A 204 15.70 10.52 -7.98
C ARG A 204 15.61 9.26 -7.12
N TRP A 205 14.66 8.36 -7.41
CA TRP A 205 14.47 7.14 -6.65
C TRP A 205 15.14 5.91 -7.26
N ARG A 206 15.88 6.08 -8.37
CA ARG A 206 16.59 4.96 -9.04
C ARG A 206 17.86 4.54 -8.34
N ASP A 207 18.31 5.32 -7.37
CA ASP A 207 19.45 5.03 -6.52
C ASP A 207 18.99 4.74 -5.08
N TRP A 208 19.37 3.59 -4.56
CA TRP A 208 19.05 3.23 -3.18
C TRP A 208 19.62 4.19 -2.15
N LEU A 209 20.75 4.83 -2.44
CA LEU A 209 21.32 5.83 -1.53
C LEU A 209 20.35 6.99 -1.31
N ALA A 210 19.73 7.51 -2.37
CA ALA A 210 18.76 8.57 -2.28
C ALA A 210 17.51 8.16 -1.48
N VAL A 211 17.00 6.93 -1.69
CA VAL A 211 15.90 6.37 -0.92
C VAL A 211 16.28 6.24 0.56
N SER A 212 17.48 5.73 0.84
CA SER A 212 18.01 5.53 2.19
C SER A 212 18.19 6.87 2.94
N ASP A 213 18.69 7.91 2.25
CA ASP A 213 18.84 9.25 2.85
C ASP A 213 17.48 9.89 3.15
N ALA A 214 16.48 9.71 2.28
CA ALA A 214 15.12 10.14 2.56
C ALA A 214 14.50 9.40 3.75
N CYS A 215 14.74 8.09 3.89
CA CYS A 215 14.33 7.32 5.07
C CYS A 215 14.96 7.86 6.35
N ARG A 216 16.27 8.13 6.34
CA ARG A 216 16.98 8.69 7.52
C ARG A 216 16.47 10.06 7.91
N ALA A 217 16.25 10.95 6.92
CA ALA A 217 15.68 12.26 7.18
C ALA A 217 14.28 12.17 7.82
N LEU A 218 13.45 11.25 7.33
CA LEU A 218 12.11 10.99 7.89
C LEU A 218 12.21 10.42 9.31
N ALA A 219 13.15 9.51 9.58
CA ALA A 219 13.41 8.97 10.92
C ALA A 219 13.78 10.06 11.92
N VAL A 220 14.68 10.97 11.55
CA VAL A 220 15.06 12.12 12.40
C VAL A 220 13.84 12.98 12.71
N ALA A 221 13.06 13.38 11.70
CA ALA A 221 11.87 14.18 11.89
C ALA A 221 10.80 13.50 12.76
N MET A 222 10.66 12.17 12.68
CA MET A 222 9.78 11.40 13.57
C MET A 222 10.30 11.38 15.01
N LEU A 223 11.61 11.16 15.22
CA LEU A 223 12.21 11.11 16.54
C LEU A 223 12.10 12.44 17.26
N ASP A 224 12.32 13.57 16.57
CA ASP A 224 12.16 14.92 17.12
C ASP A 224 10.74 15.13 17.68
N ARG A 225 9.71 14.65 16.98
CA ARG A 225 8.32 14.71 17.45
C ARG A 225 8.06 13.76 18.62
N LEU A 226 8.55 12.51 18.55
CA LEU A 226 8.36 11.51 19.61
C LEU A 226 9.02 11.92 20.94
N VAL A 227 10.14 12.65 20.89
CA VAL A 227 10.82 13.20 22.07
C VAL A 227 10.12 14.45 22.58
N GLY A 228 9.60 15.30 21.69
CA GLY A 228 8.85 16.52 22.05
C GLY A 228 7.47 16.26 22.69
N GLU A 229 6.92 15.05 22.53
CA GLU A 229 5.68 14.55 23.15
C GLU A 229 5.95 13.86 24.52
N GLY A 230 7.16 13.98 25.09
CA GLY A 230 7.48 13.43 26.41
C GLY A 230 6.58 13.97 27.53
N PRO A 231 6.38 13.18 28.63
CA PRO A 231 5.28 13.30 29.56
C PRO A 231 5.10 14.65 30.21
#